data_cd4c374e5218bf3c4ed058780d15f3ae
#
_entry.id   cd4c374e5218bf3c4ed058780d15f3ae
#
_cell.length_a   1.000
_cell.length_b   1.000
_cell.length_c   1.000
_cell.angle_alpha   90.00
_cell.angle_beta   90.00
_cell.angle_gamma   90.00
#
_symmetry.space_group_name_H-M   'P 1'
#
loop_
_entity.id
_entity.type
_entity.pdbx_description
1 polymer ?
#
loop_
_entity_poly.entity_id
_entity_poly.type
_entity_poly.pdbx_seq_one_letter_code
_entity_poly.pdbx_strand_id
1 'polypeptide(L)'
;MEKRYQIFISSTFADLQEERKAIMEAIMDLNCFPAGMEMFPANDSEQFEYIKTIIDESDYYVLVLAGRYGSVAEDGKSYTEKEFDYAKEKGIPVLVFTKKDLENIPVCKTDNDSEKKKKLEIFREKAMENKLAKYWDNADELKYGVLSSLSRTFKTHPRTGWVRGNIANNENLLNQINDLRIENDSLKEKINEYNKEKSEFDIDKNTLASGQDLYTIEYSYFDWTSNSNINREIDLTWDDIAILMLRIIDRKFIIESRIKGKFEGILNSEYLKLRYDIYISDIQFKKILMQLEVLGLIQNKDGFFEATKKGDFKYVDWLLVKNQ
;
A
#
# COMPACT_ATOMS: atom_id res chain seq x y z
N MET A 1 -17.20 14.38 2.51
CA MET A 1 -17.30 15.06 3.82
C MET A 1 -16.70 16.44 3.68
N GLU A 2 -17.41 17.46 4.13
CA GLU A 2 -16.91 18.82 4.11
C GLU A 2 -15.86 18.97 5.21
N LYS A 3 -14.65 19.40 4.83
CA LYS A 3 -13.51 19.57 5.72
C LYS A 3 -13.39 21.05 6.10
N ARG A 4 -13.19 21.35 7.37
CA ARG A 4 -12.96 22.71 7.88
C ARG A 4 -11.58 22.78 8.52
N TYR A 5 -10.90 23.90 8.33
CA TYR A 5 -9.57 24.11 8.91
C TYR A 5 -9.63 25.05 10.09
N GLN A 6 -8.79 24.80 11.10
CA GLN A 6 -8.54 25.71 12.19
C GLN A 6 -7.35 26.58 11.87
N ILE A 7 -7.49 27.89 12.01
CA ILE A 7 -6.50 28.87 11.60
C ILE A 7 -6.14 29.76 12.79
N PHE A 8 -4.88 29.67 13.22
CA PHE A 8 -4.39 30.49 14.31
C PHE A 8 -4.06 31.92 13.84
N ILE A 9 -4.56 32.94 14.55
CA ILE A 9 -4.33 34.36 14.28
C ILE A 9 -3.37 34.90 15.33
N SER A 10 -2.15 35.19 14.92
CA SER A 10 -1.13 35.80 15.76
C SER A 10 -0.87 37.25 15.35
N SER A 11 -1.03 38.14 16.28
CA SER A 11 -0.70 39.55 16.13
C SER A 11 -0.71 40.22 17.54
N THR A 12 -0.24 41.45 17.62
CA THR A 12 -0.55 42.31 18.76
C THR A 12 -2.05 42.60 18.80
N PHE A 13 -2.59 42.73 20.00
CA PHE A 13 -4.05 42.85 20.20
C PHE A 13 -4.53 44.32 20.26
N ALA A 14 -3.87 45.16 21.06
CA ALA A 14 -4.37 46.48 21.39
C ALA A 14 -4.44 47.44 20.21
N ASP A 15 -3.57 47.30 19.22
CA ASP A 15 -3.43 48.16 18.04
C ASP A 15 -4.13 47.61 16.79
N LEU A 16 -4.45 46.30 16.76
CA LEU A 16 -4.95 45.60 15.58
C LEU A 16 -6.35 44.99 15.76
N GLN A 17 -7.20 45.58 16.62
CA GLN A 17 -8.54 45.03 16.90
C GLN A 17 -9.45 44.96 15.65
N GLU A 18 -9.44 46.01 14.80
CA GLU A 18 -10.23 46.06 13.58
C GLU A 18 -9.70 45.08 12.54
N GLU A 19 -8.39 45.02 12.42
CA GLU A 19 -7.69 44.09 11.51
C GLU A 19 -7.94 42.63 11.90
N ARG A 20 -7.88 42.33 13.20
CA ARG A 20 -8.18 40.98 13.70
C ARG A 20 -9.62 40.57 13.42
N LYS A 21 -10.57 41.47 13.60
CA LYS A 21 -11.99 41.25 13.29
C LYS A 21 -12.15 40.94 11.79
N ALA A 22 -11.52 41.72 10.92
CA ALA A 22 -11.56 41.51 9.48
C ALA A 22 -10.97 40.14 9.07
N ILE A 23 -9.90 39.67 9.73
CA ILE A 23 -9.29 38.36 9.51
C ILE A 23 -10.22 37.24 9.98
N MET A 24 -10.84 37.37 11.16
CA MET A 24 -11.83 36.40 11.65
C MET A 24 -13.00 36.23 10.69
N GLU A 25 -13.53 37.35 10.15
CA GLU A 25 -14.58 37.31 9.14
C GLU A 25 -14.11 36.59 7.88
N ALA A 26 -12.88 36.87 7.40
CA ALA A 26 -12.30 36.20 6.25
C ALA A 26 -12.20 34.68 6.44
N ILE A 27 -11.79 34.25 7.63
CA ILE A 27 -11.67 32.83 7.96
C ILE A 27 -13.04 32.15 8.03
N MET A 28 -14.03 32.83 8.62
CA MET A 28 -15.43 32.33 8.67
C MET A 28 -16.05 32.27 7.27
N ASP A 29 -15.78 33.25 6.40
CA ASP A 29 -16.25 33.25 5.00
C ASP A 29 -15.69 32.05 4.20
N LEU A 30 -14.53 31.51 4.62
CA LEU A 30 -13.94 30.29 4.07
C LEU A 30 -14.49 28.99 4.73
N ASN A 31 -15.52 29.09 5.57
CA ASN A 31 -16.03 27.94 6.33
C ASN A 31 -14.98 27.32 7.30
N CYS A 32 -14.03 28.10 7.78
CA CYS A 32 -12.96 27.70 8.68
C CYS A 32 -13.19 28.21 10.10
N PHE A 33 -12.41 27.72 11.05
CA PHE A 33 -12.46 28.11 12.45
C PHE A 33 -11.31 29.08 12.77
N PRO A 34 -11.57 30.35 13.13
CA PRO A 34 -10.53 31.22 13.65
C PRO A 34 -10.16 30.80 15.08
N ALA A 35 -8.88 30.79 15.40
CA ALA A 35 -8.35 30.60 16.72
C ALA A 35 -7.39 31.75 17.07
N GLY A 36 -7.50 32.34 18.24
CA GLY A 36 -6.68 33.49 18.65
C GLY A 36 -6.90 33.89 20.08
N MET A 37 -6.24 34.96 20.51
CA MET A 37 -6.29 35.45 21.91
C MET A 37 -7.69 35.71 22.46
N GLU A 38 -8.66 35.98 21.60
CA GLU A 38 -10.04 36.27 21.98
C GLU A 38 -10.73 35.06 22.60
N MET A 39 -10.21 33.88 22.44
CA MET A 39 -10.79 32.63 22.96
C MET A 39 -10.19 32.20 24.29
N PHE A 40 -9.24 32.97 24.84
CA PHE A 40 -8.55 32.55 26.06
C PHE A 40 -9.26 33.05 27.32
N PRO A 41 -9.45 32.19 28.33
CA PRO A 41 -9.83 32.66 29.68
C PRO A 41 -8.67 33.45 30.26
N ALA A 42 -9.00 34.50 31.04
CA ALA A 42 -8.01 35.28 31.77
C ALA A 42 -7.34 34.40 32.85
N ASN A 43 -6.14 33.89 32.58
CA ASN A 43 -5.36 33.12 33.54
C ASN A 43 -3.87 33.51 33.46
N ASP A 44 -3.20 33.60 34.63
CA ASP A 44 -1.99 34.43 34.75
C ASP A 44 -0.64 33.72 34.55
N SER A 45 -0.49 32.43 34.55
CA SER A 45 0.86 31.87 34.61
C SER A 45 1.19 30.72 33.62
N GLU A 46 0.19 30.16 32.95
CA GLU A 46 0.38 29.08 31.99
C GLU A 46 -0.03 29.46 30.57
N GLN A 47 -0.17 30.77 30.32
CA GLN A 47 -0.77 31.28 29.09
C GLN A 47 -0.07 30.80 27.81
N PHE A 48 1.26 30.76 27.82
CA PHE A 48 2.01 30.33 26.61
C PHE A 48 1.91 28.82 26.35
N GLU A 49 1.90 27.97 27.37
CA GLU A 49 1.73 26.53 27.20
C GLU A 49 0.33 26.20 26.64
N TYR A 50 -0.68 26.92 27.11
CA TYR A 50 -2.04 26.81 26.56
C TYR A 50 -2.11 27.26 25.09
N ILE A 51 -1.43 28.37 24.74
CA ILE A 51 -1.34 28.86 23.38
C ILE A 51 -0.70 27.78 22.45
N LYS A 52 0.34 27.10 22.91
CA LYS A 52 0.97 26.01 22.18
C LYS A 52 -0.03 24.90 21.83
N THR A 53 -0.91 24.51 22.75
CA THR A 53 -1.91 23.47 22.47
C THR A 53 -2.85 23.87 21.34
N ILE A 54 -3.25 25.15 21.28
CA ILE A 54 -4.11 25.65 20.21
C ILE A 54 -3.36 25.76 18.88
N ILE A 55 -2.09 26.14 18.91
CA ILE A 55 -1.25 26.14 17.71
C ILE A 55 -1.08 24.71 17.21
N ASP A 56 -0.86 23.72 18.07
CA ASP A 56 -0.74 22.31 17.70
C ASP A 56 -2.01 21.75 17.05
N GLU A 57 -3.20 22.22 17.47
CA GLU A 57 -4.48 21.87 16.89
C GLU A 57 -4.81 22.64 15.60
N SER A 58 -4.01 23.67 15.27
CA SER A 58 -4.27 24.53 14.11
C SER A 58 -3.63 23.97 12.83
N ASP A 59 -4.38 24.06 11.74
CA ASP A 59 -3.93 23.62 10.42
C ASP A 59 -3.05 24.67 9.74
N TYR A 60 -3.32 25.95 9.98
CA TYR A 60 -2.59 27.08 9.39
C TYR A 60 -2.39 28.17 10.42
N TYR A 61 -1.34 28.98 10.18
CA TYR A 61 -0.97 30.10 11.05
C TYR A 61 -0.92 31.39 10.23
N VAL A 62 -1.62 32.40 10.68
CA VAL A 62 -1.64 33.75 10.08
C VAL A 62 -0.97 34.72 11.02
N LEU A 63 0.19 35.26 10.61
CA LEU A 63 0.92 36.31 11.32
C LEU A 63 0.59 37.66 10.74
N VAL A 64 0.21 38.62 11.61
CA VAL A 64 -0.01 40.00 11.21
C VAL A 64 0.87 40.94 12.02
N LEU A 65 1.72 41.70 11.30
CA LEU A 65 2.66 42.63 11.88
C LEU A 65 2.35 44.08 11.47
N ALA A 66 2.34 44.96 12.46
CA ALA A 66 2.16 46.42 12.28
C ALA A 66 3.21 47.22 13.09
N GLY A 67 2.78 48.17 13.88
CA GLY A 67 3.66 49.13 14.56
C GLY A 67 4.15 48.72 15.96
N ARG A 68 3.73 47.57 16.48
CA ARG A 68 4.12 47.12 17.81
C ARG A 68 4.80 45.75 17.80
N TYR A 69 5.81 45.61 18.67
CA TYR A 69 6.47 44.33 18.94
C TYR A 69 5.62 43.46 19.89
N GLY A 70 4.85 44.12 20.78
CA GLY A 70 3.96 43.46 21.73
C GLY A 70 4.54 43.30 23.13
N SER A 71 3.83 42.50 23.93
CA SER A 71 4.24 42.16 25.29
C SER A 71 5.43 41.21 25.28
N VAL A 72 6.43 41.54 26.09
CA VAL A 72 7.70 40.80 26.15
C VAL A 72 7.65 39.81 27.30
N ALA A 73 8.00 38.55 27.06
CA ALA A 73 8.14 37.54 28.08
C ALA A 73 9.51 37.64 28.79
N GLU A 74 9.73 36.83 29.84
CA GLU A 74 10.96 36.83 30.65
C GLU A 74 12.22 36.58 29.85
N ASP A 75 12.13 35.82 28.73
CA ASP A 75 13.25 35.54 27.80
C ASP A 75 13.59 36.68 26.84
N GLY A 76 12.87 37.84 26.98
CA GLY A 76 13.12 39.02 26.16
C GLY A 76 12.50 39.01 24.77
N LYS A 77 11.77 37.95 24.39
CA LYS A 77 11.00 37.87 23.13
C LYS A 77 9.54 38.25 23.36
N SER A 78 8.87 38.81 22.35
CA SER A 78 7.43 39.00 22.44
C SER A 78 6.66 37.67 22.33
N TYR A 79 5.46 37.62 22.92
CA TYR A 79 4.60 36.42 22.75
C TYR A 79 4.30 36.12 21.30
N THR A 80 4.06 37.14 20.47
CA THR A 80 3.82 36.99 19.04
C THR A 80 5.03 36.36 18.32
N GLU A 81 6.27 36.73 18.71
CA GLU A 81 7.48 36.11 18.14
C GLU A 81 7.64 34.66 18.61
N LYS A 82 7.35 34.37 19.88
CA LYS A 82 7.39 32.99 20.43
C LYS A 82 6.35 32.08 19.76
N GLU A 83 5.14 32.57 19.53
CA GLU A 83 4.11 31.86 18.77
C GLU A 83 4.55 31.53 17.35
N PHE A 84 5.15 32.50 16.67
CA PHE A 84 5.69 32.32 15.33
C PHE A 84 6.82 31.29 15.28
N ASP A 85 7.78 31.38 16.22
CA ASP A 85 8.88 30.42 16.31
C ASP A 85 8.35 29.01 16.52
N TYR A 86 7.38 28.84 17.42
CA TYR A 86 6.75 27.58 17.73
C TYR A 86 5.98 27.01 16.52
N ALA A 87 5.20 27.81 15.82
CA ALA A 87 4.48 27.38 14.63
C ALA A 87 5.44 26.91 13.51
N LYS A 88 6.59 27.60 13.36
CA LYS A 88 7.66 27.17 12.43
C LYS A 88 8.29 25.83 12.84
N GLU A 89 8.58 25.66 14.13
CA GLU A 89 9.13 24.41 14.67
C GLU A 89 8.20 23.23 14.41
N LYS A 90 6.89 23.42 14.57
CA LYS A 90 5.87 22.41 14.30
C LYS A 90 5.58 22.17 12.82
N GLY A 91 6.19 22.94 11.92
CA GLY A 91 5.98 22.79 10.49
C GLY A 91 4.56 23.17 10.03
N ILE A 92 3.89 24.04 10.77
CA ILE A 92 2.58 24.59 10.38
C ILE A 92 2.80 25.60 9.25
N PRO A 93 2.01 25.56 8.16
CA PRO A 93 2.08 26.57 7.11
C PRO A 93 1.79 27.97 7.64
N VAL A 94 2.78 28.85 7.59
CA VAL A 94 2.71 30.22 8.10
C VAL A 94 2.50 31.20 6.94
N LEU A 95 1.47 32.02 7.05
CA LEU A 95 1.17 33.14 6.16
C LEU A 95 1.49 34.46 6.86
N VAL A 96 2.32 35.31 6.26
CA VAL A 96 2.77 36.56 6.87
C VAL A 96 2.16 37.75 6.16
N PHE A 97 1.54 38.63 6.95
CA PHE A 97 0.95 39.90 6.51
C PHE A 97 1.60 41.04 7.29
N THR A 98 2.18 42.01 6.60
CA THR A 98 2.86 43.12 7.25
C THR A 98 2.35 44.46 6.73
N LYS A 99 2.19 45.41 7.63
CA LYS A 99 1.79 46.77 7.28
C LYS A 99 2.80 47.39 6.31
N LYS A 100 2.32 47.98 5.22
CA LYS A 100 3.14 48.52 4.16
C LYS A 100 3.87 49.80 4.61
N ASP A 101 3.12 50.73 5.13
CA ASP A 101 3.60 52.05 5.57
C ASP A 101 3.62 52.12 7.09
N LEU A 102 4.82 52.03 7.68
CA LEU A 102 5.01 52.12 9.12
C LEU A 102 5.16 53.56 9.59
N GLU A 103 5.55 54.50 8.70
CA GLU A 103 5.77 55.87 9.10
C GLU A 103 4.44 56.61 9.37
N ASN A 104 3.39 56.21 8.70
CA ASN A 104 2.06 56.78 8.83
C ASN A 104 1.15 56.04 9.87
N ILE A 105 1.70 55.18 10.70
CA ILE A 105 0.94 54.56 11.77
C ILE A 105 0.75 55.56 12.91
N PRO A 106 -0.48 55.76 13.41
CA PRO A 106 -0.73 56.62 14.58
C PRO A 106 0.15 56.22 15.79
N VAL A 107 0.74 57.21 16.46
CA VAL A 107 1.61 56.99 17.64
C VAL A 107 1.01 56.08 18.68
N CYS A 108 -0.34 56.15 18.89
CA CYS A 108 -1.06 55.27 19.78
C CYS A 108 -1.04 53.82 19.35
N LYS A 109 -0.76 53.51 18.09
CA LYS A 109 -0.65 52.14 17.53
C LYS A 109 0.81 51.70 17.34
N THR A 110 1.79 52.44 17.88
CA THR A 110 3.23 52.11 17.85
C THR A 110 3.79 51.92 19.25
N ASP A 111 4.93 51.24 19.36
CA ASP A 111 5.71 51.25 20.59
C ASP A 111 6.50 52.54 20.74
N ASN A 112 6.52 53.07 21.96
CA ASN A 112 7.31 54.27 22.28
C ASN A 112 8.78 53.95 22.64
N ASP A 113 9.05 52.68 22.96
CA ASP A 113 10.35 52.19 23.36
C ASP A 113 11.22 51.88 22.13
N SER A 114 12.42 52.50 22.09
CA SER A 114 13.37 52.30 21.00
C SER A 114 13.91 50.87 20.87
N GLU A 115 14.00 50.15 22.00
CA GLU A 115 14.42 48.75 22.01
C GLU A 115 13.36 47.84 21.38
N LYS A 116 12.09 48.04 21.73
CA LYS A 116 10.99 47.33 21.12
C LYS A 116 10.86 47.60 19.62
N LYS A 117 11.10 48.82 19.17
CA LYS A 117 11.13 49.15 17.75
C LYS A 117 12.20 48.35 16.99
N LYS A 118 13.42 48.27 17.52
CA LYS A 118 14.50 47.49 16.93
C LYS A 118 14.17 46.01 16.90
N LYS A 119 13.61 45.48 17.98
CA LYS A 119 13.16 44.05 18.05
C LYS A 119 12.06 43.78 17.03
N LEU A 120 11.12 44.68 16.82
CA LEU A 120 10.08 44.56 15.80
C LEU A 120 10.67 44.49 14.40
N GLU A 121 11.66 45.31 14.10
CA GLU A 121 12.34 45.36 12.81
C GLU A 121 13.06 44.03 12.52
N ILE A 122 13.82 43.53 13.48
CA ILE A 122 14.48 42.20 13.41
C ILE A 122 13.45 41.07 13.22
N PHE A 123 12.35 41.12 13.98
CA PHE A 123 11.30 40.12 13.88
C PHE A 123 10.59 40.17 12.50
N ARG A 124 10.35 41.34 11.95
CA ARG A 124 9.79 41.50 10.60
C ARG A 124 10.70 40.89 9.54
N GLU A 125 12.00 41.19 9.58
CA GLU A 125 12.97 40.60 8.68
C GLU A 125 12.96 39.05 8.79
N LYS A 126 13.02 38.53 10.00
CA LYS A 126 12.94 37.08 10.28
C LYS A 126 11.66 36.45 9.76
N ALA A 127 10.51 37.10 9.91
CA ALA A 127 9.24 36.60 9.46
C ALA A 127 9.08 36.57 7.94
N MET A 128 9.74 37.54 7.26
CA MET A 128 9.75 37.67 5.80
C MET A 128 10.83 36.83 5.13
N GLU A 129 11.81 36.35 5.88
CA GLU A 129 12.90 35.51 5.33
C GLU A 129 12.38 34.28 4.63
N ASN A 130 12.74 34.11 3.35
CA ASN A 130 12.33 32.99 2.50
C ASN A 130 10.81 32.81 2.31
N LYS A 131 10.01 33.88 2.52
CA LYS A 131 8.56 33.86 2.36
C LYS A 131 8.04 35.01 1.51
N LEU A 132 6.99 34.77 0.77
CA LEU A 132 6.19 35.78 0.13
C LEU A 132 5.26 36.43 1.16
N ALA A 133 5.76 37.42 1.90
CA ALA A 133 4.91 38.27 2.75
C ALA A 133 4.01 39.15 1.89
N LYS A 134 2.74 39.29 2.31
CA LYS A 134 1.81 40.24 1.70
C LYS A 134 1.76 41.51 2.53
N TYR A 135 1.80 42.64 1.80
CA TYR A 135 1.64 43.97 2.40
C TYR A 135 0.16 44.36 2.40
N TRP A 136 -0.23 45.13 3.40
CA TRP A 136 -1.57 45.68 3.55
C TRP A 136 -1.54 47.10 4.10
N ASP A 137 -2.53 47.92 3.72
CA ASP A 137 -2.66 49.32 4.18
C ASP A 137 -3.93 49.54 5.01
N ASN A 138 -4.96 48.73 4.85
CA ASN A 138 -6.20 48.85 5.59
C ASN A 138 -6.80 47.44 5.86
N ALA A 139 -7.82 47.37 6.73
CA ALA A 139 -8.43 46.14 7.15
C ALA A 139 -9.10 45.37 5.99
N ASP A 140 -9.64 46.06 4.98
CA ASP A 140 -10.28 45.42 3.83
C ASP A 140 -9.26 44.76 2.91
N GLU A 141 -8.11 45.42 2.64
CA GLU A 141 -7.00 44.80 1.90
C GLU A 141 -6.45 43.59 2.63
N LEU A 142 -6.32 43.68 3.96
CA LEU A 142 -5.87 42.56 4.79
C LEU A 142 -6.86 41.39 4.69
N LYS A 143 -8.17 41.67 4.84
CA LYS A 143 -9.25 40.69 4.69
C LYS A 143 -9.14 39.95 3.35
N TYR A 144 -9.06 40.70 2.25
CA TYR A 144 -8.93 40.13 0.91
C TYR A 144 -7.61 39.36 0.73
N GLY A 145 -6.50 39.90 1.28
CA GLY A 145 -5.20 39.26 1.29
C GLY A 145 -5.21 37.90 1.97
N VAL A 146 -5.85 37.81 3.13
CA VAL A 146 -6.01 36.56 3.92
C VAL A 146 -6.87 35.55 3.16
N LEU A 147 -8.06 35.96 2.69
CA LEU A 147 -8.96 35.13 1.89
C LEU A 147 -8.24 34.49 0.70
N SER A 148 -7.57 35.31 -0.12
CA SER A 148 -6.91 34.85 -1.33
C SER A 148 -5.71 33.93 -1.03
N SER A 149 -4.97 34.24 0.05
CA SER A 149 -3.79 33.45 0.43
C SER A 149 -4.18 32.11 1.02
N LEU A 150 -5.14 32.06 1.94
CA LEU A 150 -5.65 30.81 2.52
C LEU A 150 -6.25 29.91 1.46
N SER A 151 -7.11 30.45 0.57
CA SER A 151 -7.71 29.68 -0.53
C SER A 151 -6.67 29.01 -1.43
N ARG A 152 -5.54 29.67 -1.67
CA ARG A 152 -4.41 29.11 -2.42
C ARG A 152 -3.65 28.08 -1.59
N THR A 153 -3.38 28.39 -0.32
CA THR A 153 -2.60 27.53 0.58
C THR A 153 -3.32 26.21 0.86
N PHE A 154 -4.63 26.20 0.96
CA PHE A 154 -5.42 24.97 1.10
C PHE A 154 -5.20 23.98 -0.05
N LYS A 155 -4.93 24.49 -1.26
CA LYS A 155 -4.66 23.67 -2.45
C LYS A 155 -3.21 23.22 -2.54
N THR A 156 -2.27 24.08 -2.13
CA THR A 156 -0.82 23.82 -2.28
C THR A 156 -0.23 23.08 -1.08
N HIS A 157 -0.79 23.27 0.10
CA HIS A 157 -0.35 22.68 1.36
C HIS A 157 -1.56 22.12 2.12
N PRO A 158 -2.18 21.04 1.62
CA PRO A 158 -3.37 20.47 2.27
C PRO A 158 -3.03 19.92 3.65
N ARG A 159 -3.92 20.20 4.63
CA ARG A 159 -3.80 19.73 6.01
C ARG A 159 -4.95 18.78 6.36
N THR A 160 -4.85 18.16 7.54
CA THR A 160 -5.86 17.19 8.03
C THR A 160 -7.23 17.81 8.15
N GLY A 161 -7.33 18.95 8.82
CA GLY A 161 -8.58 19.66 9.06
C GLY A 161 -9.56 18.91 9.96
N TRP A 162 -10.67 19.53 10.24
CA TRP A 162 -11.76 19.03 11.07
C TRP A 162 -12.91 18.51 10.19
N VAL A 163 -13.41 17.34 10.49
CA VAL A 163 -14.61 16.79 9.85
C VAL A 163 -15.65 16.48 10.93
N ARG A 164 -16.92 16.71 10.60
CA ARG A 164 -18.01 16.37 11.50
C ARG A 164 -18.05 14.85 11.69
N GLY A 165 -17.79 14.40 12.94
CA GLY A 165 -17.87 12.99 13.30
C GLY A 165 -19.32 12.50 13.19
N ASN A 166 -19.57 11.47 12.38
CA ASN A 166 -20.82 10.76 12.38
C ASN A 166 -20.61 9.43 13.11
N ILE A 167 -21.01 9.40 14.38
CA ILE A 167 -20.82 8.26 15.29
C ILE A 167 -21.42 6.98 14.68
N ALA A 168 -22.57 7.04 14.02
CA ALA A 168 -23.22 5.89 13.41
C ALA A 168 -22.41 5.28 12.27
N ASN A 169 -21.69 6.09 11.47
CA ASN A 169 -20.82 5.58 10.42
C ASN A 169 -19.55 4.93 10.97
N ASN A 170 -19.03 5.44 12.10
CA ASN A 170 -17.85 4.85 12.73
C ASN A 170 -18.17 3.51 13.40
N GLU A 171 -19.33 3.36 14.03
CA GLU A 171 -19.80 2.08 14.60
C GLU A 171 -19.98 1.02 13.52
N ASN A 172 -20.64 1.35 12.42
CA ASN A 172 -20.81 0.43 11.29
C ASN A 172 -19.45 0.00 10.68
N LEU A 173 -18.49 0.93 10.55
CA LEU A 173 -17.16 0.62 10.05
C LEU A 173 -16.38 -0.29 11.02
N LEU A 174 -16.47 -0.02 12.32
CA LEU A 174 -15.85 -0.85 13.36
C LEU A 174 -16.45 -2.26 13.40
N ASN A 175 -17.76 -2.39 13.24
CA ASN A 175 -18.42 -3.69 13.14
C ASN A 175 -17.97 -4.46 11.90
N GLN A 176 -17.92 -3.82 10.71
CA GLN A 176 -17.40 -4.44 9.49
C GLN A 176 -15.94 -4.87 9.62
N ILE A 177 -15.09 -4.07 10.26
CA ILE A 177 -13.69 -4.45 10.52
C ILE A 177 -13.62 -5.66 11.45
N ASN A 178 -14.47 -5.74 12.46
CA ASN A 178 -14.52 -6.87 13.39
C ASN A 178 -15.01 -8.14 12.69
N ASP A 179 -16.05 -8.04 11.90
CA ASP A 179 -16.60 -9.17 11.12
C ASP A 179 -15.55 -9.71 10.13
N LEU A 180 -14.86 -8.82 9.41
CA LEU A 180 -13.79 -9.21 8.49
C LEU A 180 -12.59 -9.84 9.21
N ARG A 181 -12.28 -9.43 10.44
CA ARG A 181 -11.24 -10.09 11.25
C ARG A 181 -11.64 -11.51 11.64
N ILE A 182 -12.87 -11.69 12.11
CA ILE A 182 -13.40 -13.02 12.50
C ILE A 182 -13.41 -13.95 11.27
N GLU A 183 -13.84 -13.46 10.11
CA GLU A 183 -13.82 -14.22 8.87
C GLU A 183 -12.41 -14.60 8.45
N ASN A 184 -11.46 -13.65 8.52
CA ASN A 184 -10.06 -13.90 8.17
C ASN A 184 -9.41 -14.95 9.07
N ASP A 185 -9.70 -14.91 10.36
CA ASP A 185 -9.16 -15.89 11.30
C ASP A 185 -9.80 -17.28 11.08
N SER A 186 -11.09 -17.36 10.81
CA SER A 186 -11.76 -18.61 10.41
C SER A 186 -11.19 -19.19 9.11
N LEU A 187 -10.91 -18.35 8.11
CA LEU A 187 -10.31 -18.80 6.86
C LEU A 187 -8.87 -19.30 7.06
N LYS A 188 -8.10 -18.66 7.92
CA LYS A 188 -6.75 -19.14 8.29
C LYS A 188 -6.78 -20.50 8.98
N GLU A 189 -7.71 -20.71 9.89
CA GLU A 189 -7.90 -22.02 10.54
C GLU A 189 -8.21 -23.11 9.51
N LYS A 190 -9.16 -22.87 8.60
CA LYS A 190 -9.49 -23.80 7.51
C LYS A 190 -8.30 -24.11 6.61
N ILE A 191 -7.50 -23.09 6.26
CA ILE A 191 -6.27 -23.29 5.47
C ILE A 191 -5.27 -24.15 6.24
N ASN A 192 -5.11 -23.92 7.54
CA ASN A 192 -4.20 -24.69 8.38
C ASN A 192 -4.67 -26.15 8.52
N GLU A 193 -5.97 -26.40 8.71
CA GLU A 193 -6.55 -27.74 8.71
C GLU A 193 -6.32 -28.44 7.37
N TYR A 194 -6.62 -27.78 6.26
CA TYR A 194 -6.41 -28.34 4.92
C TYR A 194 -4.92 -28.66 4.67
N ASN A 195 -4.01 -27.79 5.08
CA ASN A 195 -2.57 -28.04 4.95
C ASN A 195 -2.10 -29.18 5.86
N LYS A 196 -2.70 -29.36 7.04
CA LYS A 196 -2.38 -30.44 7.95
C LYS A 196 -2.85 -31.80 7.41
N GLU A 197 -4.08 -31.87 6.90
CA GLU A 197 -4.58 -33.06 6.21
C GLU A 197 -3.71 -33.41 4.98
N LYS A 198 -3.29 -32.40 4.21
CA LYS A 198 -2.40 -32.60 3.06
C LYS A 198 -1.01 -33.11 3.46
N SER A 199 -0.48 -32.66 4.60
CA SER A 199 0.84 -33.11 5.09
C SER A 199 0.83 -34.54 5.64
N GLU A 200 -0.30 -35.04 6.11
CA GLU A 200 -0.44 -36.45 6.54
C GLU A 200 -0.41 -37.43 5.36
N PHE A 201 -0.70 -36.95 4.13
CA PHE A 201 -0.65 -37.72 2.89
C PHE A 201 0.51 -37.32 1.95
N ASP A 202 1.47 -36.54 2.44
CA ASP A 202 2.59 -36.08 1.60
C ASP A 202 3.56 -37.26 1.36
N ILE A 203 3.47 -37.84 0.18
CA ILE A 203 4.42 -38.84 -0.27
C ILE A 203 5.77 -38.13 -0.46
N ASP A 204 6.80 -38.57 0.25
CA ASP A 204 8.15 -38.04 0.09
C ASP A 204 8.63 -38.30 -1.35
N LYS A 205 8.58 -37.27 -2.16
CA LYS A 205 8.95 -37.32 -3.58
C LYS A 205 10.41 -37.74 -3.79
N ASN A 206 11.26 -37.59 -2.79
CA ASN A 206 12.68 -37.96 -2.87
C ASN A 206 12.87 -39.50 -2.76
N THR A 207 11.86 -40.20 -2.26
CA THR A 207 11.90 -41.68 -2.16
C THR A 207 11.29 -42.38 -3.40
N LEU A 208 10.66 -41.60 -4.30
CA LEU A 208 10.05 -42.16 -5.50
C LEU A 208 11.07 -42.37 -6.60
N ALA A 209 11.00 -43.51 -7.26
CA ALA A 209 11.80 -43.79 -8.44
C ALA A 209 11.55 -42.73 -9.52
N SER A 210 12.61 -42.18 -10.10
CA SER A 210 12.57 -41.11 -11.10
C SER A 210 13.84 -41.03 -11.91
N GLY A 211 13.83 -40.25 -12.96
CA GLY A 211 15.06 -40.02 -13.77
C GLY A 211 15.56 -41.29 -14.40
N GLN A 212 16.77 -41.71 -14.05
CA GLN A 212 17.46 -42.89 -14.62
C GLN A 212 17.12 -44.21 -13.90
N ASP A 213 16.25 -44.18 -12.87
CA ASP A 213 15.77 -45.40 -12.23
C ASP A 213 15.00 -46.27 -13.24
N LEU A 214 15.27 -47.57 -13.25
CA LEU A 214 14.61 -48.50 -14.15
C LEU A 214 13.22 -48.91 -13.66
N TYR A 215 12.30 -49.03 -14.57
CA TYR A 215 10.97 -49.58 -14.36
C TYR A 215 10.67 -50.65 -15.37
N THR A 216 10.35 -51.86 -14.89
CA THR A 216 10.02 -53.01 -15.73
C THR A 216 8.56 -52.93 -16.15
N ILE A 217 8.32 -52.87 -17.45
CA ILE A 217 7.00 -52.91 -18.07
C ILE A 217 6.73 -54.30 -18.58
N GLU A 218 5.73 -54.98 -17.99
CA GLU A 218 5.20 -56.23 -18.47
C GLU A 218 4.21 -56.00 -19.59
N TYR A 219 4.35 -56.70 -20.67
CA TYR A 219 3.45 -56.64 -21.83
C TYR A 219 3.14 -58.02 -22.37
N SER A 220 2.02 -58.15 -23.05
CA SER A 220 1.63 -59.37 -23.73
C SER A 220 1.28 -59.07 -25.19
N TYR A 221 1.44 -60.07 -26.03
CA TYR A 221 0.97 -60.05 -27.41
C TYR A 221 0.51 -61.41 -27.83
N PHE A 222 -0.40 -61.47 -28.81
CA PHE A 222 -0.86 -62.73 -29.38
C PHE A 222 0.03 -63.15 -30.57
N ASP A 223 0.69 -64.30 -30.46
CA ASP A 223 1.47 -64.88 -31.55
C ASP A 223 0.61 -65.84 -32.37
N TRP A 224 0.26 -65.44 -33.54
CA TRP A 224 -0.52 -66.21 -34.48
C TRP A 224 0.17 -67.52 -34.97
N THR A 225 1.50 -67.59 -34.86
CA THR A 225 2.29 -68.75 -35.29
C THR A 225 2.19 -69.88 -34.27
N SER A 226 2.26 -69.55 -32.98
CA SER A 226 2.12 -70.48 -31.86
C SER A 226 0.70 -70.57 -31.32
N ASN A 227 -0.22 -69.72 -31.83
CA ASN A 227 -1.60 -69.61 -31.40
C ASN A 227 -1.74 -69.41 -29.87
N SER A 228 -0.88 -68.58 -29.29
CA SER A 228 -0.80 -68.35 -27.85
C SER A 228 -0.46 -66.91 -27.49
N ASN A 229 -0.90 -66.52 -26.27
CA ASN A 229 -0.45 -65.24 -25.68
C ASN A 229 0.95 -65.43 -25.11
N ILE A 230 1.83 -64.52 -25.48
CA ILE A 230 3.20 -64.45 -25.01
C ILE A 230 3.33 -63.25 -24.08
N ASN A 231 3.84 -63.48 -22.87
CA ASN A 231 4.18 -62.42 -21.91
C ASN A 231 5.69 -62.13 -22.00
N ARG A 232 6.02 -60.88 -21.96
CA ARG A 232 7.40 -60.38 -21.99
C ARG A 232 7.53 -59.16 -21.11
N GLU A 233 8.77 -58.76 -20.87
CA GLU A 233 9.13 -57.61 -20.05
C GLU A 233 10.11 -56.72 -20.82
N ILE A 234 10.08 -55.43 -20.53
CA ILE A 234 11.07 -54.43 -20.98
C ILE A 234 11.39 -53.47 -19.84
N ASP A 235 12.68 -53.20 -19.66
CA ASP A 235 13.14 -52.19 -18.69
C ASP A 235 13.34 -50.84 -19.40
N LEU A 236 12.69 -49.80 -18.90
CA LEU A 236 12.85 -48.45 -19.36
C LEU A 236 13.17 -47.55 -18.15
N THR A 237 13.90 -46.48 -18.39
CA THR A 237 14.10 -45.45 -17.37
C THR A 237 12.81 -44.63 -17.17
N TRP A 238 12.60 -44.09 -15.98
CA TRP A 238 11.49 -43.18 -15.76
C TRP A 238 11.57 -41.95 -16.65
N ASP A 239 12.77 -41.53 -17.08
CA ASP A 239 12.94 -40.46 -18.06
C ASP A 239 12.39 -40.86 -19.45
N ASP A 240 12.68 -42.06 -19.91
CA ASP A 240 12.13 -42.57 -21.19
C ASP A 240 10.60 -42.65 -21.14
N ILE A 241 10.06 -43.19 -20.05
CA ILE A 241 8.61 -43.30 -19.86
C ILE A 241 7.96 -41.91 -19.80
N ALA A 242 8.57 -40.98 -19.08
CA ALA A 242 8.06 -39.61 -18.98
C ALA A 242 8.05 -38.90 -20.34
N ILE A 243 9.11 -39.04 -21.10
CA ILE A 243 9.21 -38.43 -22.43
C ILE A 243 8.17 -39.00 -23.39
N LEU A 244 7.98 -40.32 -23.39
CA LEU A 244 6.95 -40.98 -24.22
C LEU A 244 5.56 -40.46 -23.83
N MET A 245 5.27 -40.37 -22.53
CA MET A 245 3.98 -39.89 -22.02
C MET A 245 3.74 -38.42 -22.34
N LEU A 246 4.73 -37.57 -22.14
CA LEU A 246 4.62 -36.12 -22.43
C LEU A 246 4.43 -35.88 -23.94
N ARG A 247 5.10 -36.63 -24.78
CA ARG A 247 4.90 -36.59 -26.25
C ARG A 247 3.48 -36.96 -26.67
N ILE A 248 2.84 -37.94 -25.99
CA ILE A 248 1.47 -38.36 -26.27
C ILE A 248 0.47 -37.31 -25.85
N ILE A 249 0.70 -36.70 -24.67
CA ILE A 249 -0.19 -35.73 -24.06
C ILE A 249 -0.12 -34.36 -24.76
N ASP A 250 1.05 -33.93 -25.21
CA ASP A 250 1.33 -32.72 -26.03
C ASP A 250 0.27 -31.62 -25.95
N ARG A 251 0.13 -31.02 -24.77
CA ARG A 251 -0.80 -29.89 -24.47
C ARG A 251 -2.29 -30.13 -24.81
N LYS A 252 -2.70 -31.37 -24.97
CA LYS A 252 -4.07 -31.74 -25.30
C LYS A 252 -4.70 -32.45 -24.12
N PHE A 253 -5.95 -32.11 -23.83
CA PHE A 253 -6.76 -32.85 -22.89
C PHE A 253 -7.09 -34.23 -23.47
N ILE A 254 -6.45 -35.30 -22.98
CA ILE A 254 -6.60 -36.64 -23.50
C ILE A 254 -7.08 -37.58 -22.39
N ILE A 255 -8.07 -38.41 -22.68
CA ILE A 255 -8.57 -39.43 -21.75
C ILE A 255 -7.59 -40.62 -21.63
N GLU A 256 -7.59 -41.27 -20.47
CA GLU A 256 -6.68 -42.35 -20.09
C GLU A 256 -6.58 -43.46 -21.16
N SER A 257 -7.72 -43.98 -21.64
CA SER A 257 -7.76 -45.07 -22.63
C SER A 257 -7.04 -44.72 -23.96
N ARG A 258 -7.15 -43.46 -24.36
CA ARG A 258 -6.48 -43.00 -25.61
C ARG A 258 -5.00 -42.80 -25.41
N ILE A 259 -4.57 -42.42 -24.22
CA ILE A 259 -3.15 -42.32 -23.87
C ILE A 259 -2.54 -43.71 -23.86
N LYS A 260 -3.20 -44.69 -23.23
CA LYS A 260 -2.74 -46.05 -23.15
C LYS A 260 -2.49 -46.66 -24.56
N GLY A 261 -3.47 -46.62 -25.44
CA GLY A 261 -3.33 -47.18 -26.80
C GLY A 261 -2.19 -46.52 -27.60
N LYS A 262 -2.00 -45.20 -27.46
CA LYS A 262 -0.86 -44.52 -28.09
C LYS A 262 0.47 -44.92 -27.45
N PHE A 263 0.52 -45.10 -26.14
CA PHE A 263 1.73 -45.52 -25.43
C PHE A 263 2.16 -46.91 -25.87
N GLU A 264 1.22 -47.85 -25.90
CA GLU A 264 1.45 -49.21 -26.42
C GLU A 264 1.97 -49.20 -27.88
N GLY A 265 1.37 -48.37 -28.73
CA GLY A 265 1.79 -48.26 -30.14
C GLY A 265 3.21 -47.68 -30.29
N ILE A 266 3.56 -46.63 -29.56
CA ILE A 266 4.90 -46.02 -29.60
C ILE A 266 5.94 -46.95 -28.97
N LEU A 267 5.61 -47.57 -27.82
CA LEU A 267 6.49 -48.53 -27.17
C LEU A 267 6.84 -49.69 -28.11
N ASN A 268 5.84 -50.20 -28.80
CA ASN A 268 6.09 -51.26 -29.81
C ASN A 268 6.93 -50.77 -30.95
N SER A 269 6.59 -49.65 -31.58
CA SER A 269 7.28 -49.16 -32.78
C SER A 269 8.72 -48.73 -32.55
N GLU A 270 9.02 -48.13 -31.41
CA GLU A 270 10.35 -47.56 -31.16
C GLU A 270 11.28 -48.52 -30.41
N TYR A 271 10.75 -49.28 -29.45
CA TYR A 271 11.56 -50.12 -28.56
C TYR A 271 11.48 -51.64 -28.90
N LEU A 272 10.28 -52.16 -29.09
CA LEU A 272 10.07 -53.62 -29.22
C LEU A 272 10.17 -54.10 -30.67
N LYS A 273 9.69 -53.30 -31.62
CA LYS A 273 9.67 -53.59 -33.07
C LYS A 273 9.00 -54.91 -33.42
N LEU A 274 7.94 -55.25 -32.67
CA LEU A 274 7.18 -56.45 -32.90
C LEU A 274 6.16 -56.27 -34.04
N ARG A 275 5.83 -57.37 -34.77
CA ARG A 275 4.78 -57.37 -35.81
C ARG A 275 3.36 -57.46 -35.25
N TYR A 276 3.23 -57.53 -33.93
CA TYR A 276 1.98 -57.75 -33.21
C TYR A 276 1.67 -56.54 -32.34
N ASP A 277 0.36 -56.29 -32.13
CA ASP A 277 -0.04 -55.29 -31.14
C ASP A 277 0.26 -55.81 -29.75
N ILE A 278 0.77 -54.93 -28.89
CA ILE A 278 1.09 -55.25 -27.51
C ILE A 278 -0.01 -54.72 -26.56
N TYR A 279 -0.14 -55.36 -25.44
CA TYR A 279 -1.06 -55.02 -24.41
C TYR A 279 -0.38 -54.94 -23.04
N ILE A 280 -0.56 -53.78 -22.34
CA ILE A 280 -0.08 -53.56 -20.99
C ILE A 280 -1.31 -53.62 -20.06
N SER A 281 -1.17 -54.21 -18.87
CA SER A 281 -2.29 -54.27 -17.93
C SER A 281 -2.74 -52.86 -17.47
N ASP A 282 -4.05 -52.65 -17.26
CA ASP A 282 -4.59 -51.36 -16.80
C ASP A 282 -4.03 -50.96 -15.46
N ILE A 283 -3.76 -51.91 -14.57
CA ILE A 283 -3.16 -51.67 -13.27
C ILE A 283 -1.74 -51.08 -13.42
N GLN A 284 -0.93 -51.67 -14.29
CA GLN A 284 0.42 -51.23 -14.51
C GLN A 284 0.45 -49.85 -15.20
N PHE A 285 -0.43 -49.63 -16.18
CA PHE A 285 -0.55 -48.35 -16.84
C PHE A 285 -0.99 -47.23 -15.87
N LYS A 286 -1.93 -47.53 -14.98
CA LYS A 286 -2.33 -46.60 -13.92
C LYS A 286 -1.19 -46.26 -12.95
N LYS A 287 -0.34 -47.25 -12.60
CA LYS A 287 0.85 -46.99 -11.77
C LYS A 287 1.78 -45.99 -12.45
N ILE A 288 1.98 -46.10 -13.76
CA ILE A 288 2.79 -45.14 -14.53
C ILE A 288 2.18 -43.76 -14.50
N LEU A 289 0.86 -43.60 -14.73
CA LEU A 289 0.18 -42.33 -14.67
C LEU A 289 0.29 -41.68 -13.28
N MET A 290 -0.01 -42.45 -12.23
CA MET A 290 0.06 -41.96 -10.84
C MET A 290 1.49 -41.51 -10.47
N GLN A 291 2.51 -42.25 -10.86
CA GLN A 291 3.91 -41.88 -10.60
C GLN A 291 4.26 -40.56 -11.27
N LEU A 292 3.89 -40.36 -12.55
CA LEU A 292 4.16 -39.12 -13.27
C LEU A 292 3.36 -37.94 -12.71
N GLU A 293 2.15 -38.18 -12.18
CA GLU A 293 1.33 -37.16 -11.54
C GLU A 293 1.95 -36.72 -10.20
N VAL A 294 2.39 -37.66 -9.36
CA VAL A 294 3.06 -37.37 -8.08
C VAL A 294 4.40 -36.67 -8.30
N LEU A 295 5.14 -37.04 -9.35
CA LEU A 295 6.35 -36.33 -9.77
C LEU A 295 6.06 -34.93 -10.33
N GLY A 296 4.78 -34.60 -10.54
CA GLY A 296 4.31 -33.31 -11.02
C GLY A 296 4.63 -33.04 -12.49
N LEU A 297 4.75 -34.07 -13.31
CA LEU A 297 4.99 -33.95 -14.75
C LEU A 297 3.69 -33.86 -15.55
N ILE A 298 2.64 -34.53 -15.09
CA ILE A 298 1.30 -34.49 -15.66
C ILE A 298 0.30 -34.15 -14.56
N GLN A 299 -0.90 -33.74 -14.92
CA GLN A 299 -2.02 -33.55 -14.00
C GLN A 299 -3.32 -34.07 -14.60
N ASN A 300 -4.19 -34.60 -13.74
CA ASN A 300 -5.54 -35.02 -14.10
C ASN A 300 -6.53 -33.93 -13.76
N LYS A 301 -7.35 -33.51 -14.73
CA LYS A 301 -8.48 -32.60 -14.54
C LYS A 301 -9.75 -33.24 -15.09
N ASP A 302 -10.63 -33.66 -14.20
CA ASP A 302 -11.92 -34.25 -14.56
C ASP A 302 -11.83 -35.44 -15.53
N GLY A 303 -10.84 -36.31 -15.35
CA GLY A 303 -10.61 -37.49 -16.20
C GLY A 303 -9.79 -37.23 -17.46
N PHE A 304 -9.34 -36.01 -17.66
CA PHE A 304 -8.42 -35.65 -18.76
C PHE A 304 -7.02 -35.37 -18.23
N PHE A 305 -6.03 -35.87 -18.93
CA PHE A 305 -4.62 -35.65 -18.59
C PHE A 305 -4.04 -34.54 -19.45
N GLU A 306 -3.25 -33.68 -18.82
CA GLU A 306 -2.46 -32.63 -19.47
C GLU A 306 -1.07 -32.55 -18.86
N ALA A 307 -0.08 -32.05 -19.62
CA ALA A 307 1.24 -31.78 -19.10
C ALA A 307 1.24 -30.56 -18.17
N THR A 308 2.01 -30.62 -17.09
CA THR A 308 2.25 -29.46 -16.23
C THR A 308 3.36 -28.58 -16.82
N LYS A 309 3.54 -27.37 -16.27
CA LYS A 309 4.69 -26.51 -16.64
C LYS A 309 6.04 -27.23 -16.44
N LYS A 310 6.16 -28.07 -15.41
CA LYS A 310 7.36 -28.88 -15.14
C LYS A 310 7.53 -29.96 -16.20
N GLY A 311 6.44 -30.63 -16.61
CA GLY A 311 6.43 -31.61 -17.67
C GLY A 311 6.80 -30.99 -19.01
N ASP A 312 6.20 -29.87 -19.40
CA ASP A 312 6.53 -29.14 -20.62
C ASP A 312 8.02 -28.77 -20.68
N PHE A 313 8.56 -28.26 -19.56
CA PHE A 313 9.97 -27.91 -19.49
C PHE A 313 10.88 -29.13 -19.66
N LYS A 314 10.56 -30.26 -19.01
CA LYS A 314 11.31 -31.51 -19.15
C LYS A 314 11.28 -32.05 -20.61
N TYR A 315 10.12 -31.96 -21.24
CA TYR A 315 9.96 -32.38 -22.63
C TYR A 315 10.77 -31.51 -23.60
N VAL A 316 10.73 -30.19 -23.41
CA VAL A 316 11.53 -29.25 -24.19
C VAL A 316 13.05 -29.48 -23.98
N ASP A 317 13.47 -29.67 -22.71
CA ASP A 317 14.88 -29.95 -22.37
C ASP A 317 15.42 -31.21 -23.07
N TRP A 318 14.57 -32.22 -23.19
CA TRP A 318 14.90 -33.43 -23.93
C TRP A 318 15.00 -33.20 -25.46
N LEU A 319 14.16 -32.34 -26.03
CA LEU A 319 14.19 -32.00 -27.46
C LEU A 319 15.40 -31.15 -27.83
N LEU A 320 16.01 -30.46 -26.88
CA LEU A 320 17.16 -29.59 -27.08
C LEU A 320 18.42 -30.45 -27.23
N VAL A 321 19.14 -30.28 -28.35
CA VAL A 321 20.47 -30.87 -28.56
C VAL A 321 21.47 -30.16 -27.67
N LYS A 322 21.92 -30.84 -26.61
CA LYS A 322 22.96 -30.30 -25.72
C LYS A 322 24.31 -30.59 -26.33
N ASN A 323 25.20 -29.57 -26.37
CA ASN A 323 26.61 -29.78 -26.69
C ASN A 323 27.22 -30.76 -25.69
N GLN A 324 27.81 -31.82 -26.13
CA GLN A 324 28.56 -32.80 -25.33
C GLN A 324 29.87 -32.20 -24.83
#